data_9dc339408ba3ff3b177dcd7cb133d0e3
#
_entry.id   9dc339408ba3ff3b177dcd7cb133d0e3
#
_cell.length_a   1.000
_cell.length_b   1.000
_cell.length_c   1.000
_cell.angle_alpha   90.00
_cell.angle_beta   90.00
_cell.angle_gamma   90.00
#
_symmetry.space_group_name_H-M   'P 1'
#
loop_
_entity.id
_entity.type
_entity.pdbx_description
1 polymer ?
#
loop_
_entity_poly.entity_id
_entity_poly.type
_entity_poly.pdbx_seq_one_letter_code
_entity_poly.pdbx_strand_id
1 'polypeptide(L)'
;MLMDSKFCTVWLLSFAEEILQNEEYLNELDSATGDGEHGSNMASGMSALQKHFAVPQSADLGVFFENVGMAIINSVGGASGALYGTLFLRLSNMCDQRTSIDLINLEVAFSSEIGRAHV
;
A
#
# COMPACT_ATOMS: atom_id res chain seq x y z
N MET A 1 -6.04 -13.27 14.77
CA MET A 1 -6.31 -11.84 15.01
C MET A 1 -7.08 -11.29 13.82
N LEU A 2 -8.23 -10.72 14.09
CA LEU A 2 -9.06 -10.10 13.04
C LEU A 2 -8.69 -8.63 12.90
N MET A 3 -8.51 -8.18 11.66
CA MET A 3 -8.14 -6.82 11.32
C MET A 3 -9.30 -6.17 10.58
N ASP A 4 -9.80 -5.08 11.11
CA ASP A 4 -10.83 -4.26 10.48
C ASP A 4 -10.20 -3.05 9.76
N SER A 5 -11.03 -2.18 9.17
CA SER A 5 -10.53 -1.01 8.45
C SER A 5 -9.77 -0.04 9.35
N LYS A 6 -10.12 0.07 10.63
CA LYS A 6 -9.41 0.92 11.57
C LYS A 6 -8.00 0.41 11.82
N PHE A 7 -7.86 -0.89 12.04
CA PHE A 7 -6.54 -1.52 12.20
C PHE A 7 -5.68 -1.32 10.95
N CYS A 8 -6.25 -1.59 9.78
CA CYS A 8 -5.54 -1.44 8.52
C CYS A 8 -5.11 0.01 8.27
N THR A 9 -5.94 0.98 8.64
CA THR A 9 -5.59 2.40 8.56
C THR A 9 -4.37 2.72 9.41
N VAL A 10 -4.36 2.29 10.69
CA VAL A 10 -3.24 2.53 11.60
C VAL A 10 -1.97 1.88 11.07
N TRP A 11 -2.07 0.64 10.60
CA TRP A 11 -0.93 -0.08 10.02
C TRP A 11 -0.35 0.66 8.81
N LEU A 12 -1.20 1.06 7.86
CA LEU A 12 -0.74 1.75 6.65
C LEU A 12 -0.20 3.14 6.94
N LEU A 13 -0.77 3.86 7.92
CA LEU A 13 -0.22 5.15 8.35
C LEU A 13 1.16 4.99 8.99
N SER A 14 1.36 3.94 9.81
CA SER A 14 2.67 3.66 10.40
C SER A 14 3.71 3.33 9.31
N PHE A 15 3.31 2.55 8.32
CA PHE A 15 4.17 2.24 7.17
C PHE A 15 4.53 3.51 6.40
N ALA A 16 3.55 4.37 6.15
CA ALA A 16 3.77 5.62 5.43
C ALA A 16 4.77 6.51 6.18
N GLU A 17 4.67 6.60 7.50
CA GLU A 17 5.59 7.38 8.31
C GLU A 17 7.02 6.85 8.21
N GLU A 18 7.20 5.53 8.27
CA GLU A 18 8.52 4.91 8.12
C GLU A 18 9.15 5.22 6.75
N ILE A 19 8.38 5.16 5.69
CA ILE A 19 8.86 5.48 4.35
C ILE A 19 9.26 6.96 4.26
N LEU A 20 8.45 7.86 4.80
CA LEU A 20 8.74 9.30 4.78
C LEU A 20 10.02 9.64 5.55
N GLN A 21 10.26 8.97 6.67
CA GLN A 21 11.46 9.17 7.48
C GLN A 21 12.73 8.63 6.80
N ASN A 22 12.59 7.72 5.85
CA ASN A 22 13.71 7.06 5.19
C ASN A 22 13.84 7.43 3.71
N GLU A 23 13.24 8.53 3.28
CA GLU A 23 13.23 8.96 1.87
C GLU A 23 14.64 9.06 1.29
N GLU A 24 15.54 9.76 1.98
CA GLU A 24 16.92 9.96 1.49
C GLU A 24 17.67 8.65 1.40
N TYR A 25 17.51 7.78 2.40
CA TYR A 25 18.17 6.48 2.42
C TYR A 25 17.69 5.61 1.26
N LEU A 26 16.38 5.62 0.96
CA LEU A 26 15.81 4.88 -0.17
C LEU A 26 16.34 5.43 -1.51
N ASN A 27 16.47 6.74 -1.64
CA ASN A 27 17.07 7.34 -2.83
C ASN A 27 18.54 6.91 -3.00
N GLU A 28 19.32 6.87 -1.92
CA GLU A 28 20.72 6.42 -1.95
C GLU A 28 20.82 4.96 -2.39
N LEU A 29 19.97 4.08 -1.86
CA LEU A 29 19.95 2.68 -2.27
C LEU A 29 19.61 2.53 -3.74
N ASP A 30 18.66 3.29 -4.25
CA ASP A 30 18.24 3.23 -5.65
C ASP A 30 19.29 3.82 -6.59
N SER A 31 20.05 4.80 -6.15
CA SER A 31 21.03 5.48 -7.01
C SER A 31 22.17 4.57 -7.48
N ALA A 32 22.39 3.45 -6.79
CA ALA A 32 23.40 2.46 -7.21
C ALA A 32 22.99 1.68 -8.45
N THR A 33 21.68 1.50 -8.68
CA THR A 33 21.13 0.67 -9.76
C THR A 33 19.99 1.32 -10.54
N GLY A 34 19.52 2.50 -10.12
CA GLY A 34 18.40 3.21 -10.71
C GLY A 34 18.66 4.70 -10.84
N ASP A 35 17.60 5.49 -10.86
CA ASP A 35 17.67 6.95 -11.04
C ASP A 35 17.80 7.72 -9.72
N GLY A 36 17.83 7.04 -8.57
CA GLY A 36 17.92 7.68 -7.26
C GLY A 36 16.63 8.33 -6.80
N GLU A 37 15.49 8.01 -7.41
CA GLU A 37 14.20 8.67 -7.12
C GLU A 37 13.21 7.76 -6.39
N HIS A 38 13.59 6.53 -6.04
CA HIS A 38 12.66 5.58 -5.42
C HIS A 38 12.07 6.12 -4.11
N GLY A 39 12.91 6.69 -3.25
CA GLY A 39 12.46 7.29 -2.00
C GLY A 39 11.50 8.45 -2.22
N SER A 40 11.83 9.33 -3.18
CA SER A 40 10.98 10.48 -3.52
C SER A 40 9.64 10.04 -4.10
N ASN A 41 9.63 9.03 -4.96
CA ASN A 41 8.41 8.46 -5.54
C ASN A 41 7.52 7.85 -4.45
N MET A 42 8.13 7.08 -3.54
CA MET A 42 7.40 6.48 -2.42
C MET A 42 6.89 7.54 -1.45
N ALA A 43 7.69 8.56 -1.14
CA ALA A 43 7.29 9.64 -0.24
C ALA A 43 6.06 10.38 -0.76
N SER A 44 5.99 10.65 -2.06
CA SER A 44 4.81 11.28 -2.68
C SER A 44 3.56 10.43 -2.47
N GLY A 45 3.68 9.12 -2.67
CA GLY A 45 2.58 8.20 -2.44
C GLY A 45 2.14 8.13 -0.99
N MET A 46 3.11 8.10 -0.07
CA MET A 46 2.81 8.02 1.37
C MET A 46 2.17 9.30 1.89
N SER A 47 2.60 10.47 1.39
CA SER A 47 1.94 11.75 1.71
C SER A 47 0.49 11.76 1.21
N ALA A 48 0.25 11.23 0.03
CA ALA A 48 -1.11 11.10 -0.51
C ALA A 48 -1.96 10.14 0.34
N LEU A 49 -1.39 9.04 0.83
CA LEU A 49 -2.09 8.13 1.75
C LEU A 49 -2.46 8.81 3.05
N GLN A 50 -1.57 9.62 3.63
CA GLN A 50 -1.89 10.36 4.85
C GLN A 50 -3.08 11.28 4.64
N LYS A 51 -3.15 11.97 3.51
CA LYS A 51 -4.30 12.82 3.15
C LYS A 51 -5.55 11.99 2.92
N HIS A 52 -5.43 10.86 2.27
CA HIS A 52 -6.54 9.94 2.02
C HIS A 52 -7.17 9.47 3.34
N PHE A 53 -6.34 9.11 4.33
CA PHE A 53 -6.81 8.64 5.61
C PHE A 53 -7.29 9.75 6.55
N ALA A 54 -7.17 11.01 6.16
CA ALA A 54 -7.73 12.12 6.95
C ALA A 54 -9.27 12.15 6.92
N VAL A 55 -9.90 11.44 5.99
CA VAL A 55 -11.36 11.29 5.91
C VAL A 55 -11.78 9.89 6.35
N PRO A 56 -13.03 9.71 6.80
CA PRO A 56 -13.51 8.38 7.21
C PRO A 56 -13.41 7.35 6.08
N GLN A 57 -13.03 6.13 6.44
CA GLN A 57 -12.86 5.03 5.50
C GLN A 57 -14.04 4.06 5.56
N SER A 58 -14.26 3.33 4.46
CA SER A 58 -15.28 2.29 4.40
C SER A 58 -14.97 1.17 5.38
N ALA A 59 -16.00 0.61 6.01
CA ALA A 59 -15.89 -0.60 6.81
C ALA A 59 -15.73 -1.85 5.93
N ASP A 60 -16.17 -1.81 4.68
CA ASP A 60 -15.97 -2.88 3.70
C ASP A 60 -14.51 -2.86 3.25
N LEU A 61 -13.78 -3.92 3.54
CA LEU A 61 -12.35 -4.00 3.22
C LEU A 61 -12.09 -4.04 1.72
N GLY A 62 -13.04 -4.55 0.92
CA GLY A 62 -12.94 -4.48 -0.52
C GLY A 62 -12.83 -3.04 -1.00
N VAL A 63 -13.76 -2.20 -0.56
CA VAL A 63 -13.78 -0.77 -0.88
C VAL A 63 -12.57 -0.06 -0.28
N PHE A 64 -12.22 -0.39 0.96
CA PHE A 64 -11.06 0.18 1.65
C PHE A 64 -9.77 -0.02 0.84
N PHE A 65 -9.46 -1.26 0.45
CA PHE A 65 -8.23 -1.55 -0.28
C PHE A 65 -8.27 -1.06 -1.74
N GLU A 66 -9.45 -1.00 -2.36
CA GLU A 66 -9.59 -0.39 -3.69
C GLU A 66 -9.19 1.09 -3.63
N ASN A 67 -9.68 1.81 -2.64
CA ASN A 67 -9.35 3.23 -2.46
C ASN A 67 -7.87 3.44 -2.17
N VAL A 68 -7.26 2.57 -1.36
CA VAL A 68 -5.81 2.61 -1.10
C VAL A 68 -5.03 2.36 -2.39
N GLY A 69 -5.42 1.35 -3.16
CA GLY A 69 -4.78 1.03 -4.43
C GLY A 69 -4.83 2.18 -5.41
N MET A 70 -5.99 2.82 -5.56
CA MET A 70 -6.14 3.96 -6.45
C MET A 70 -5.33 5.17 -5.99
N ALA A 71 -5.27 5.43 -4.68
CA ALA A 71 -4.45 6.51 -4.14
C ALA A 71 -2.97 6.29 -4.45
N ILE A 72 -2.49 5.05 -4.36
CA ILE A 72 -1.11 4.71 -4.68
C ILE A 72 -0.84 4.85 -6.18
N ILE A 73 -1.70 4.32 -7.03
CA ILE A 73 -1.54 4.41 -8.49
C ILE A 73 -1.45 5.88 -8.93
N ASN A 74 -2.26 6.74 -8.34
CA ASN A 74 -2.31 8.15 -8.71
C ASN A 74 -1.16 8.98 -8.14
N SER A 75 -0.40 8.47 -7.19
CA SER A 75 0.52 9.30 -6.39
C SER A 75 1.94 8.78 -6.33
N VAL A 76 2.16 7.46 -6.44
CA VAL A 76 3.51 6.89 -6.45
C VAL A 76 4.04 6.86 -7.87
N GLY A 77 5.22 7.47 -8.09
CA GLY A 77 5.86 7.47 -9.39
C GLY A 77 6.52 6.13 -9.72
N GLY A 78 6.87 5.96 -11.01
CA GLY A 78 7.62 4.83 -11.49
C GLY A 78 6.87 3.50 -11.45
N ALA A 79 7.63 2.41 -11.57
CA ALA A 79 7.08 1.05 -11.55
C ALA A 79 6.48 0.67 -10.19
N SER A 80 6.93 1.29 -9.11
CA SER A 80 6.43 1.01 -7.76
C SER A 80 4.95 1.36 -7.61
N GLY A 81 4.49 2.45 -8.24
CA GLY A 81 3.08 2.82 -8.21
C GLY A 81 2.20 1.75 -8.83
N ALA A 82 2.59 1.26 -10.01
CA ALA A 82 1.85 0.19 -10.69
C ALA A 82 1.87 -1.11 -9.88
N LEU A 83 3.03 -1.48 -9.32
CA LEU A 83 3.17 -2.72 -8.58
C LEU A 83 2.34 -2.72 -7.29
N TYR A 84 2.55 -1.72 -6.44
CA TYR A 84 1.85 -1.65 -5.14
C TYR A 84 0.36 -1.35 -5.31
N GLY A 85 0.02 -0.48 -6.25
CA GLY A 85 -1.38 -0.19 -6.55
C GLY A 85 -2.13 -1.43 -7.01
N THR A 86 -1.55 -2.20 -7.91
CA THR A 86 -2.14 -3.45 -8.39
C THR A 86 -2.28 -4.47 -7.25
N LEU A 87 -1.26 -4.57 -6.38
CA LEU A 87 -1.33 -5.44 -5.22
C LEU A 87 -2.55 -5.13 -4.36
N PHE A 88 -2.78 -3.86 -4.04
CA PHE A 88 -3.92 -3.46 -3.22
C PHE A 88 -5.26 -3.64 -3.94
N LEU A 89 -5.32 -3.42 -5.26
CA LEU A 89 -6.54 -3.69 -6.03
C LEU A 89 -6.90 -5.18 -6.04
N ARG A 90 -5.91 -6.06 -6.13
CA ARG A 90 -6.15 -7.50 -6.05
C ARG A 90 -6.55 -7.92 -4.64
N LEU A 91 -5.92 -7.33 -3.63
CA LEU A 91 -6.31 -7.55 -2.25
C LEU A 91 -7.75 -7.09 -1.99
N SER A 92 -8.17 -5.99 -2.61
CA SER A 92 -9.56 -5.52 -2.60
C SER A 92 -10.53 -6.60 -3.08
N ASN A 93 -10.22 -7.26 -4.19
CA ASN A 93 -11.08 -8.33 -4.72
C ASN A 93 -11.19 -9.50 -3.74
N MET A 94 -10.12 -9.83 -3.04
CA MET A 94 -10.11 -10.93 -2.07
C MET A 94 -10.87 -10.59 -0.79
N CYS A 95 -10.99 -9.31 -0.46
CA CYS A 95 -11.68 -8.81 0.73
C CYS A 95 -13.08 -8.28 0.43
N ASP A 96 -13.61 -8.54 -0.76
CA ASP A 96 -14.92 -8.02 -1.18
C ASP A 96 -16.01 -8.34 -0.17
N GLN A 97 -16.73 -7.31 0.26
CA GLN A 97 -17.83 -7.39 1.24
C GLN A 97 -17.43 -7.91 2.63
N ARG A 98 -16.15 -7.95 2.94
CA ARG A 98 -15.66 -8.32 4.28
C ARG A 98 -15.39 -7.09 5.12
N THR A 99 -15.76 -7.15 6.40
CA THR A 99 -15.48 -6.07 7.37
C THR A 99 -14.26 -6.37 8.23
N SER A 100 -13.71 -7.57 8.14
CA SER A 100 -12.49 -7.97 8.82
C SER A 100 -11.80 -9.08 8.04
N ILE A 101 -10.49 -9.21 8.23
CA ILE A 101 -9.70 -10.30 7.66
C ILE A 101 -8.74 -10.80 8.73
N ASP A 102 -8.51 -12.11 8.74
CA ASP A 102 -7.54 -12.73 9.63
C ASP A 102 -6.12 -12.47 9.12
N LEU A 103 -5.17 -12.26 10.04
CA LEU A 103 -3.78 -11.99 9.70
C LEU A 103 -3.18 -13.10 8.82
N ILE A 104 -3.52 -14.36 9.10
CA ILE A 104 -3.02 -15.50 8.32
C ILE A 104 -3.56 -15.44 6.90
N ASN A 105 -4.85 -15.13 6.74
CA ASN A 105 -5.46 -15.00 5.42
C ASN A 105 -4.88 -13.83 4.63
N LEU A 106 -4.56 -12.73 5.29
CA LEU A 106 -3.90 -11.59 4.67
C LEU A 106 -2.50 -11.96 4.17
N GLU A 107 -1.73 -12.68 5.00
CA GLU A 107 -0.40 -13.14 4.63
C GLU A 107 -0.44 -14.05 3.41
N VAL A 108 -1.37 -14.99 3.36
CA VAL A 108 -1.58 -15.88 2.21
C VAL A 108 -1.94 -15.08 0.96
N ALA A 109 -2.82 -14.09 1.10
CA ALA A 109 -3.23 -13.23 -0.01
C ALA A 109 -2.04 -12.45 -0.59
N PHE A 110 -1.21 -11.83 0.26
CA PHE A 110 -0.01 -11.11 -0.17
C PHE A 110 0.98 -12.04 -0.87
N SER A 111 1.23 -13.21 -0.32
CA SER A 111 2.14 -14.19 -0.90
C SER A 111 1.69 -14.63 -2.28
N SER A 112 0.40 -14.87 -2.47
CA SER A 112 -0.18 -15.24 -3.76
C SER A 112 -0.01 -14.13 -4.80
N GLU A 113 -0.28 -12.87 -4.42
CA GLU A 113 -0.17 -11.75 -5.35
C GLU A 113 1.29 -11.44 -5.71
N ILE A 114 2.21 -11.57 -4.77
CA ILE A 114 3.64 -11.42 -5.04
C ILE A 114 4.11 -12.51 -6.00
N GLY A 115 3.66 -13.76 -5.81
CA GLY A 115 3.97 -14.86 -6.71
C GLY A 115 3.49 -14.59 -8.13
N ARG A 116 2.30 -14.03 -8.29
CA ARG A 116 1.78 -13.64 -9.62
C ARG A 116 2.59 -12.55 -10.27
N ALA A 117 3.10 -11.61 -9.48
CA ALA A 117 3.91 -10.51 -10.00
C ALA A 117 5.26 -10.96 -10.58
N HIS A 118 5.73 -12.14 -10.21
CA HIS A 118 6.99 -12.71 -10.69
C HIS A 118 6.82 -13.65 -11.89
N VAL A 119 5.61 -13.88 -12.31
CA VAL A 119 5.32 -14.72 -13.50
C VAL A 119 5.25 -13.89 -14.81
#